data_eda5daa46bd4348e88521ab165657f65
#
_entry.id   eda5daa46bd4348e88521ab165657f65
#
_cell.length_a   1.000
_cell.length_b   1.000
_cell.length_c   1.000
_cell.angle_alpha   90.00
_cell.angle_beta   90.00
_cell.angle_gamma   90.00
#
_symmetry.space_group_name_H-M   'P 1'
#
loop_
_entity.id
_entity.type
_entity.pdbx_description
1 polymer ?
#
loop_
_entity_poly.entity_id
_entity_poly.type
_entity_poly.pdbx_seq_one_letter_code
_entity_poly.pdbx_strand_id
1 'polypeptide(L)'
;YQKIVKFRNLKELGDIVSPHSYRILKKDCLDLPDKVYTKREVELSDEQKEAYKDMKADAITVLKGQSMTALNVLTQLIRLHQITCGHMKTDAGHTIDLKSTRIDELMQILGETTGKVIIWANYIHDIEKIEANIALSDFGAGSCCTYYGATPQDKRQACINNFQDPE
;
A
#
# COMPACT_ATOMS: atom_id res chain seq x y z
N TYR A 1 -11.48 23.75 -12.63
CA TYR A 1 -10.14 23.18 -12.88
C TYR A 1 -9.87 23.19 -14.39
N GLN A 2 -8.80 23.88 -14.81
CA GLN A 2 -8.34 23.84 -16.21
C GLN A 2 -7.63 22.52 -16.46
N LYS A 3 -8.12 21.73 -17.41
CA LYS A 3 -7.51 20.47 -17.81
C LYS A 3 -6.43 20.73 -18.85
N ILE A 4 -5.17 20.33 -18.57
CA ILE A 4 -4.12 20.35 -19.58
C ILE A 4 -4.45 19.32 -20.64
N VAL A 5 -4.68 19.78 -21.87
CA VAL A 5 -5.11 18.92 -23.00
C VAL A 5 -3.90 18.50 -23.84
N LYS A 6 -2.87 19.34 -23.97
CA LYS A 6 -1.68 19.04 -24.78
C LYS A 6 -0.51 19.93 -24.40
N PHE A 7 0.69 19.39 -24.43
CA PHE A 7 1.92 20.15 -24.40
C PHE A 7 2.38 20.49 -25.82
N ARG A 8 2.94 21.68 -26.00
CA ARG A 8 3.50 22.15 -27.29
C ARG A 8 4.95 22.58 -27.06
N ASN A 9 5.74 22.59 -28.15
CA ASN A 9 7.14 23.08 -28.16
C ASN A 9 8.05 22.44 -27.11
N LEU A 10 7.86 21.15 -26.79
CA LEU A 10 8.69 20.44 -25.80
C LEU A 10 10.16 20.34 -26.25
N LYS A 11 10.41 20.28 -27.57
CA LYS A 11 11.76 20.26 -28.10
C LYS A 11 12.47 21.59 -27.86
N GLU A 12 11.82 22.71 -28.21
CA GLU A 12 12.34 24.05 -27.99
C GLU A 12 12.63 24.32 -26.51
N LEU A 13 11.71 23.91 -25.61
CA LEU A 13 11.95 23.96 -24.18
C LEU A 13 13.15 23.12 -23.75
N GLY A 14 13.29 21.92 -24.30
CA GLY A 14 14.44 21.06 -24.07
C GLY A 14 15.76 21.69 -24.51
N ASP A 15 15.78 22.30 -25.68
CA ASP A 15 16.96 22.98 -26.22
C ASP A 15 17.38 24.20 -25.40
N ILE A 16 16.42 24.93 -24.82
CA ILE A 16 16.68 26.08 -23.92
C ILE A 16 17.18 25.60 -22.53
N VAL A 17 16.62 24.53 -22.00
CA VAL A 17 16.92 24.06 -20.63
C VAL A 17 18.20 23.20 -20.59
N SER A 18 18.50 22.44 -21.65
CA SER A 18 19.61 21.47 -21.64
C SER A 18 20.98 22.09 -21.34
N PRO A 19 21.35 23.32 -21.78
CA PRO A 19 22.63 23.92 -21.43
C PRO A 19 22.77 24.29 -19.94
N HIS A 20 21.63 24.43 -19.25
CA HIS A 20 21.55 24.87 -17.84
C HIS A 20 21.13 23.73 -16.89
N SER A 21 20.98 22.51 -17.40
CA SER A 21 20.56 21.35 -16.62
C SER A 21 21.44 20.13 -16.90
N TYR A 22 21.62 19.33 -15.86
CA TYR A 22 22.28 18.03 -15.98
C TYR A 22 21.30 16.93 -15.61
N ARG A 23 21.12 15.98 -16.52
CA ARG A 23 20.25 14.83 -16.32
C ARG A 23 21.03 13.54 -16.54
N ILE A 24 21.03 12.71 -15.52
CA ILE A 24 21.59 11.35 -15.57
C ILE A 24 20.51 10.34 -15.26
N LEU A 25 20.41 9.28 -16.00
CA LEU A 25 19.50 8.19 -15.73
C LEU A 25 20.25 7.07 -15.00
N LYS A 26 19.59 6.40 -14.06
CA LYS A 26 20.19 5.26 -13.33
C LYS A 26 20.73 4.19 -14.27
N LYS A 27 20.05 3.91 -15.38
CA LYS A 27 20.47 2.95 -16.41
C LYS A 27 21.76 3.33 -17.13
N ASP A 28 22.14 4.61 -17.11
CA ASP A 28 23.34 5.12 -17.80
C ASP A 28 24.57 5.14 -16.88
N CYS A 29 24.37 4.94 -15.57
CA CYS A 29 25.40 5.10 -14.53
C CYS A 29 25.59 3.91 -13.63
N LEU A 30 24.61 3.02 -13.57
CA LEU A 30 24.60 1.88 -12.67
C LEU A 30 24.35 0.60 -13.47
N ASP A 31 25.20 -0.39 -13.28
CA ASP A 31 24.97 -1.75 -13.76
C ASP A 31 24.04 -2.46 -12.77
N LEU A 32 22.74 -2.26 -12.94
CA LEU A 32 21.70 -2.86 -12.13
C LEU A 32 20.94 -3.91 -12.93
N PRO A 33 20.58 -5.03 -12.30
CA PRO A 33 19.70 -6.01 -12.94
C PRO A 33 18.35 -5.39 -13.32
N ASP A 34 17.74 -5.96 -14.33
CA ASP A 34 16.40 -5.54 -14.76
C ASP A 34 15.36 -5.70 -13.64
N LYS A 35 14.38 -4.77 -13.62
CA LYS A 35 13.28 -4.87 -12.69
C LYS A 35 12.33 -6.01 -13.09
N VAL A 36 12.09 -6.91 -12.19
CA VAL A 36 11.12 -7.97 -12.36
C VAL A 36 9.81 -7.56 -11.64
N TYR A 37 8.70 -7.61 -12.37
CA TYR A 37 7.38 -7.35 -11.82
C TYR A 37 6.60 -8.65 -11.78
N THR A 38 6.19 -9.06 -10.58
CA THR A 38 5.34 -10.23 -10.37
C THR A 38 4.02 -9.82 -9.76
N LYS A 39 2.98 -10.61 -10.00
CA LYS A 39 1.64 -10.40 -9.47
C LYS A 39 1.20 -11.65 -8.73
N ARG A 40 0.76 -11.49 -7.50
CA ARG A 40 0.10 -12.54 -6.71
C ARG A 40 -1.38 -12.20 -6.61
N GLU A 41 -2.23 -13.13 -6.99
CA GLU A 41 -3.68 -12.97 -6.92
C GLU A 41 -4.19 -13.67 -5.67
N VAL A 42 -4.99 -12.95 -4.90
CA VAL A 42 -5.58 -13.45 -3.66
C VAL A 42 -7.09 -13.41 -3.81
N GLU A 43 -7.75 -14.55 -3.57
CA GLU A 43 -9.21 -14.61 -3.62
C GLU A 43 -9.82 -13.97 -2.37
N LEU A 44 -10.92 -13.27 -2.57
CA LEU A 44 -11.73 -12.75 -1.48
C LEU A 44 -12.40 -13.90 -0.72
N SER A 45 -12.43 -13.81 0.59
CA SER A 45 -13.25 -14.71 1.42
C SER A 45 -14.75 -14.51 1.14
N ASP A 46 -15.57 -15.46 1.56
CA ASP A 46 -17.02 -15.34 1.37
C ASP A 46 -17.59 -14.13 2.12
N GLU A 47 -17.07 -13.85 3.31
CA GLU A 47 -17.41 -12.64 4.10
C GLU A 47 -17.06 -11.34 3.33
N GLN A 48 -15.89 -11.29 2.69
CA GLN A 48 -15.50 -10.15 1.86
C GLN A 48 -16.34 -10.05 0.58
N LYS A 49 -16.66 -11.18 -0.07
CA LYS A 49 -17.51 -11.21 -1.29
C LYS A 49 -18.89 -10.66 -1.01
N GLU A 50 -19.50 -11.07 0.10
CA GLU A 50 -20.82 -10.61 0.52
C GLU A 50 -20.79 -9.10 0.82
N ALA A 51 -19.89 -8.65 1.71
CA ALA A 51 -19.73 -7.24 2.04
C ALA A 51 -19.43 -6.37 0.79
N TYR A 52 -18.63 -6.88 -0.13
CA TYR A 52 -18.30 -6.19 -1.39
C TYR A 52 -19.52 -6.06 -2.30
N LYS A 53 -20.32 -7.13 -2.41
CA LYS A 53 -21.54 -7.14 -3.22
C LYS A 53 -22.57 -6.13 -2.68
N ASP A 54 -22.80 -6.12 -1.38
CA ASP A 54 -23.74 -5.20 -0.74
C ASP A 54 -23.28 -3.75 -0.91
N MET A 55 -22.01 -3.46 -0.62
CA MET A 55 -21.44 -2.13 -0.80
C MET A 55 -21.50 -1.68 -2.26
N LYS A 56 -21.33 -2.58 -3.22
CA LYS A 56 -21.39 -2.27 -4.65
C LYS A 56 -22.81 -2.01 -5.13
N ALA A 57 -23.80 -2.76 -4.63
CA ALA A 57 -25.21 -2.65 -5.05
C ALA A 57 -25.91 -1.49 -4.36
N ASP A 58 -25.81 -1.43 -3.03
CA ASP A 58 -26.66 -0.58 -2.19
C ASP A 58 -25.90 0.58 -1.54
N ALA A 59 -24.60 0.67 -1.78
CA ALA A 59 -23.67 1.59 -1.10
C ALA A 59 -23.70 1.47 0.45
N ILE A 60 -24.18 0.35 0.96
CA ILE A 60 -24.29 0.03 2.39
C ILE A 60 -23.90 -1.44 2.57
N THR A 61 -23.18 -1.76 3.62
CA THR A 61 -23.01 -3.13 4.12
C THR A 61 -23.13 -3.16 5.62
N VAL A 62 -23.63 -4.27 6.16
CA VAL A 62 -23.78 -4.49 7.60
C VAL A 62 -23.03 -5.75 7.99
N LEU A 63 -22.10 -5.63 8.92
CA LEU A 63 -21.30 -6.75 9.40
C LEU A 63 -21.21 -6.71 10.94
N LYS A 64 -21.42 -7.84 11.59
CA LYS A 64 -21.36 -7.97 13.05
C LYS A 64 -22.23 -6.90 13.79
N GLY A 65 -23.38 -6.55 13.18
CA GLY A 65 -24.31 -5.55 13.73
C GLY A 65 -23.88 -4.09 13.57
N GLN A 66 -22.81 -3.83 12.81
CA GLN A 66 -22.33 -2.48 12.51
C GLN A 66 -22.43 -2.18 11.02
N SER A 67 -22.81 -0.96 10.68
CA SER A 67 -23.00 -0.51 9.31
C SER A 67 -21.78 0.26 8.78
N MET A 68 -21.59 0.18 7.47
CA MET A 68 -20.70 1.02 6.69
C MET A 68 -21.47 1.55 5.49
N THR A 69 -21.57 2.86 5.37
CA THR A 69 -22.30 3.53 4.30
C THR A 69 -21.37 4.33 3.38
N ALA A 70 -21.82 4.58 2.15
CA ALA A 70 -21.12 5.41 1.19
C ALA A 70 -22.06 6.46 0.61
N LEU A 71 -21.81 7.72 0.92
CA LEU A 71 -22.63 8.86 0.50
C LEU A 71 -22.41 9.28 -0.95
N ASN A 72 -21.32 8.86 -1.56
CA ASN A 72 -20.96 9.18 -2.94
C ASN A 72 -20.06 8.10 -3.56
N VAL A 73 -19.89 8.14 -4.89
CA VAL A 73 -19.10 7.16 -5.65
C VAL A 73 -17.64 7.06 -5.18
N LEU A 74 -17.01 8.18 -4.84
CA LEU A 74 -15.63 8.16 -4.36
C LEU A 74 -15.51 7.45 -3.02
N THR A 75 -16.41 7.75 -2.09
CA THR A 75 -16.48 7.05 -0.80
C THR A 75 -16.76 5.57 -1.01
N GLN A 76 -17.66 5.21 -1.93
CA GLN A 76 -17.96 3.81 -2.26
C GLN A 76 -16.71 3.07 -2.77
N LEU A 77 -15.91 3.67 -3.65
CA LEU A 77 -14.64 3.08 -4.12
C LEU A 77 -13.65 2.86 -2.98
N ILE A 78 -13.52 3.83 -2.06
CA ILE A 78 -12.67 3.69 -0.88
C ILE A 78 -13.17 2.54 0.01
N ARG A 79 -14.48 2.43 0.24
CA ARG A 79 -15.08 1.36 1.04
C ARG A 79 -14.88 -0.01 0.41
N LEU A 80 -15.11 -0.13 -0.90
CA LEU A 80 -14.83 -1.36 -1.65
C LEU A 80 -13.35 -1.77 -1.55
N HIS A 81 -12.45 -0.80 -1.64
CA HIS A 81 -11.02 -1.06 -1.47
C HIS A 81 -10.67 -1.51 -0.04
N GLN A 82 -11.26 -0.90 1.00
CA GLN A 82 -11.09 -1.35 2.38
C GLN A 82 -11.53 -2.81 2.57
N ILE A 83 -12.70 -3.19 2.03
CA ILE A 83 -13.20 -4.57 2.07
C ILE A 83 -12.20 -5.52 1.40
N THR A 84 -11.65 -5.16 0.22
CA THR A 84 -10.64 -6.00 -0.44
C THR A 84 -9.32 -6.08 0.34
N CYS A 85 -9.00 -5.06 1.15
CA CYS A 85 -7.86 -5.06 2.05
C CYS A 85 -8.08 -5.93 3.31
N GLY A 86 -9.30 -6.39 3.57
CA GLY A 86 -9.61 -7.26 4.71
C GLY A 86 -10.00 -6.50 5.97
N HIS A 87 -10.52 -5.29 5.84
CA HIS A 87 -11.09 -4.53 6.94
C HIS A 87 -12.26 -3.63 6.49
N MET A 88 -13.04 -3.19 7.45
CA MET A 88 -14.15 -2.29 7.24
C MET A 88 -14.11 -1.19 8.30
N LYS A 89 -14.13 0.09 7.89
CA LYS A 89 -14.30 1.21 8.82
C LYS A 89 -15.79 1.56 8.90
N THR A 90 -16.38 1.32 10.05
CA THR A 90 -17.81 1.53 10.32
C THR A 90 -18.19 3.01 10.40
N ASP A 91 -19.48 3.30 10.32
CA ASP A 91 -20.00 4.67 10.47
C ASP A 91 -19.80 5.22 11.88
N ALA A 92 -19.70 4.34 12.89
CA ALA A 92 -19.32 4.69 14.25
C ALA A 92 -17.82 4.97 14.44
N GLY A 93 -17.01 4.83 13.37
CA GLY A 93 -15.56 5.11 13.39
C GLY A 93 -14.68 3.92 13.80
N HIS A 94 -15.27 2.77 14.13
CA HIS A 94 -14.53 1.57 14.49
C HIS A 94 -14.01 0.86 13.23
N THR A 95 -12.87 0.18 13.34
CA THR A 95 -12.38 -0.72 12.31
C THR A 95 -12.68 -2.16 12.70
N ILE A 96 -13.26 -2.92 11.78
CA ILE A 96 -13.58 -4.33 11.92
C ILE A 96 -12.74 -5.12 10.92
N ASP A 97 -12.06 -6.16 11.41
CA ASP A 97 -11.37 -7.11 10.54
C ASP A 97 -12.34 -8.05 9.86
N LEU A 98 -12.14 -8.22 8.57
CA LEU A 98 -12.74 -9.26 7.73
C LEU A 98 -11.78 -10.42 7.61
N LYS A 99 -12.31 -11.63 7.52
CA LYS A 99 -11.49 -12.80 7.22
C LYS A 99 -10.85 -12.61 5.84
N SER A 100 -9.52 -12.68 5.76
CA SER A 100 -8.77 -12.49 4.51
C SER A 100 -7.47 -13.26 4.56
N THR A 101 -7.07 -13.83 3.42
CA THR A 101 -5.83 -14.59 3.25
C THR A 101 -4.65 -13.72 2.77
N ARG A 102 -4.85 -12.40 2.64
CA ARG A 102 -3.80 -11.47 2.13
C ARG A 102 -2.55 -11.45 3.00
N ILE A 103 -2.72 -11.51 4.31
CA ILE A 103 -1.56 -11.54 5.23
C ILE A 103 -0.82 -12.85 5.09
N ASP A 104 -1.53 -13.98 4.97
CA ASP A 104 -0.92 -15.29 4.80
C ASP A 104 -0.08 -15.33 3.51
N GLU A 105 -0.63 -14.81 2.39
CA GLU A 105 0.10 -14.71 1.13
C GLU A 105 1.32 -13.77 1.25
N LEU A 106 1.19 -12.65 1.96
CA LEU A 106 2.33 -11.76 2.23
C LEU A 106 3.42 -12.48 3.01
N MET A 107 3.06 -13.24 4.04
CA MET A 107 4.03 -14.00 4.85
C MET A 107 4.74 -15.08 4.02
N GLN A 108 4.04 -15.72 3.07
CA GLN A 108 4.67 -16.63 2.12
C GLN A 108 5.69 -15.91 1.22
N ILE A 109 5.32 -14.76 0.66
CA ILE A 109 6.23 -13.94 -0.16
C ILE A 109 7.48 -13.55 0.64
N LEU A 110 7.31 -13.14 1.90
CA LEU A 110 8.43 -12.81 2.77
C LEU A 110 9.34 -14.02 3.02
N GLY A 111 8.77 -15.21 3.22
CA GLY A 111 9.52 -16.46 3.37
C GLY A 111 10.26 -16.90 2.10
N GLU A 112 9.74 -16.57 0.91
CA GLU A 112 10.37 -16.83 -0.38
C GLU A 112 11.48 -15.81 -0.72
N THR A 113 11.47 -14.64 -0.07
CA THR A 113 12.34 -13.52 -0.41
C THR A 113 13.59 -13.51 0.46
N THR A 114 14.75 -13.41 -0.16
CA THR A 114 16.02 -13.19 0.54
C THR A 114 16.37 -11.70 0.57
N GLY A 115 16.84 -11.22 1.72
CA GLY A 115 17.26 -9.83 1.91
C GLY A 115 16.13 -8.89 2.38
N LYS A 116 16.37 -7.60 2.25
CA LYS A 116 15.51 -6.56 2.82
C LYS A 116 14.33 -6.25 1.90
N VAL A 117 13.16 -6.09 2.47
CA VAL A 117 11.89 -5.89 1.78
C VAL A 117 11.25 -4.56 2.18
N ILE A 118 10.68 -3.83 1.22
CA ILE A 118 9.83 -2.68 1.48
C ILE A 118 8.39 -3.06 1.13
N ILE A 119 7.49 -2.94 2.12
CA ILE A 119 6.08 -3.22 1.97
C ILE A 119 5.31 -1.90 1.95
N TRP A 120 4.54 -1.66 0.88
CA TRP A 120 3.66 -0.51 0.77
C TRP A 120 2.22 -0.90 1.10
N ALA A 121 1.59 -0.17 2.01
CA ALA A 121 0.18 -0.33 2.34
C ALA A 121 -0.55 1.01 2.29
N ASN A 122 -1.84 0.98 1.96
CA ASN A 122 -2.64 2.20 1.79
C ASN A 122 -3.31 2.67 3.08
N TYR A 123 -3.43 1.80 4.07
CA TYR A 123 -4.12 2.09 5.34
C TYR A 123 -3.21 1.82 6.53
N ILE A 124 -3.29 2.69 7.53
CA ILE A 124 -2.55 2.53 8.80
C ILE A 124 -2.91 1.19 9.46
N HIS A 125 -4.18 0.81 9.43
CA HIS A 125 -4.65 -0.48 9.96
C HIS A 125 -3.93 -1.68 9.31
N ASP A 126 -3.71 -1.63 7.98
CA ASP A 126 -2.95 -2.67 7.28
C ASP A 126 -1.47 -2.70 7.73
N ILE A 127 -0.86 -1.53 7.92
CA ILE A 127 0.54 -1.41 8.40
C ILE A 127 0.67 -2.06 9.78
N GLU A 128 -0.20 -1.68 10.72
CA GLU A 128 -0.20 -2.21 12.09
C GLU A 128 -0.44 -3.74 12.12
N LYS A 129 -1.35 -4.21 11.28
CA LYS A 129 -1.65 -5.64 11.14
C LYS A 129 -0.48 -6.42 10.55
N ILE A 130 0.20 -5.89 9.54
CA ILE A 130 1.41 -6.50 8.96
C ILE A 130 2.52 -6.55 10.01
N GLU A 131 2.80 -5.45 10.71
CA GLU A 131 3.81 -5.39 11.78
C GLU A 131 3.54 -6.44 12.87
N ALA A 132 2.28 -6.54 13.33
CA ALA A 132 1.89 -7.52 14.35
C ALA A 132 2.10 -8.97 13.87
N ASN A 133 1.78 -9.29 12.63
CA ASN A 133 1.97 -10.64 12.07
C ASN A 133 3.46 -10.98 11.88
N ILE A 134 4.27 -10.03 11.42
CA ILE A 134 5.73 -10.21 11.31
C ILE A 134 6.33 -10.47 12.71
N ALA A 135 5.92 -9.69 13.72
CA ALA A 135 6.42 -9.85 15.10
C ALA A 135 6.07 -11.21 15.73
N LEU A 136 4.95 -11.83 15.31
CA LEU A 136 4.50 -13.15 15.78
C LEU A 136 5.08 -14.31 14.95
N SER A 137 5.73 -14.04 13.83
CA SER A 137 6.32 -15.04 12.96
C SER A 137 7.76 -15.37 13.34
N ASP A 138 8.38 -16.27 12.58
CA ASP A 138 9.80 -16.65 12.74
C ASP A 138 10.76 -15.47 12.48
N PHE A 139 10.30 -14.40 11.84
CA PHE A 139 11.09 -13.17 11.69
C PHE A 139 11.30 -12.44 13.03
N GLY A 140 10.33 -12.55 13.94
CA GLY A 140 10.42 -12.01 15.30
C GLY A 140 10.15 -10.52 15.43
N ALA A 141 9.93 -10.10 16.67
CA ALA A 141 9.72 -8.69 17.00
C ALA A 141 11.01 -7.87 16.74
N GLY A 142 10.85 -6.74 16.05
CA GLY A 142 11.99 -5.86 15.72
C GLY A 142 12.64 -6.11 14.37
N SER A 143 12.23 -7.16 13.63
CA SER A 143 12.69 -7.41 12.25
C SER A 143 12.12 -6.42 11.24
N CYS A 144 11.08 -5.67 11.58
CA CYS A 144 10.52 -4.62 10.73
C CYS A 144 10.41 -3.29 11.46
N CYS A 145 10.31 -2.21 10.71
CA CYS A 145 9.95 -0.90 11.21
C CYS A 145 8.87 -0.27 10.34
N THR A 146 8.01 0.52 10.95
CA THR A 146 6.90 1.18 10.26
C THR A 146 7.22 2.65 10.00
N TYR A 147 6.82 3.13 8.80
CA TYR A 147 7.05 4.50 8.38
C TYR A 147 5.77 5.09 7.78
N TYR A 148 5.05 5.88 8.56
CA TYR A 148 3.82 6.56 8.14
C TYR A 148 3.66 7.92 8.84
N GLY A 149 2.53 8.62 8.62
CA GLY A 149 2.37 10.00 9.09
C GLY A 149 2.59 10.23 10.58
N ALA A 150 2.17 9.29 11.42
CA ALA A 150 2.33 9.40 12.88
C ALA A 150 3.71 8.93 13.41
N THR A 151 4.57 8.34 12.57
CA THR A 151 5.92 7.92 12.99
C THR A 151 6.77 9.13 13.39
N PRO A 152 7.30 9.22 14.62
CA PRO A 152 8.15 10.31 15.06
C PRO A 152 9.41 10.47 14.20
N GLN A 153 9.92 11.70 14.11
CA GLN A 153 11.02 12.04 13.20
C GLN A 153 12.33 11.27 13.51
N ASP A 154 12.64 11.12 14.78
CA ASP A 154 13.79 10.33 15.26
C ASP A 154 13.68 8.86 14.85
N LYS A 155 12.50 8.26 15.01
CA LYS A 155 12.24 6.89 14.59
C LYS A 155 12.31 6.71 13.07
N ARG A 156 11.89 7.72 12.29
CA ARG A 156 12.00 7.68 10.81
C ARG A 156 13.44 7.52 10.36
N GLN A 157 14.35 8.34 10.92
CA GLN A 157 15.76 8.27 10.56
C GLN A 157 16.39 6.94 11.00
N ALA A 158 16.02 6.44 12.18
CA ALA A 158 16.47 5.14 12.65
C ALA A 158 16.02 3.99 11.72
N CYS A 159 14.76 4.00 11.27
CA CYS A 159 14.27 3.02 10.29
C CYS A 159 15.05 3.05 8.98
N ILE A 160 15.36 4.25 8.47
CA ILE A 160 16.15 4.39 7.23
C ILE A 160 17.56 3.83 7.43
N ASN A 161 18.22 4.19 8.53
CA ASN A 161 19.56 3.74 8.83
C ASN A 161 19.62 2.21 8.97
N ASN A 162 18.70 1.62 9.73
CA ASN A 162 18.61 0.17 9.90
C ASN A 162 18.34 -0.56 8.58
N PHE A 163 17.51 0.02 7.70
CA PHE A 163 17.28 -0.56 6.39
C PHE A 163 18.50 -0.48 5.47
N GLN A 164 19.30 0.56 5.58
CA GLN A 164 20.51 0.77 4.76
C GLN A 164 21.75 0.06 5.33
N ASP A 165 21.73 -0.33 6.59
CA ASP A 165 22.84 -1.08 7.20
C ASP A 165 23.07 -2.38 6.42
N PRO A 166 24.30 -2.69 5.99
CA PRO A 166 24.62 -3.87 5.20
C PRO A 166 24.56 -5.21 5.96
N GLU A 167 24.45 -5.22 7.30
CA GLU A 167 24.38 -6.44 8.12
C GLU A 167 22.98 -7.06 8.17
#